data_5181fe3b7f8dec532a1ec0405bd32f43
#
_entry.id   5181fe3b7f8dec532a1ec0405bd32f43
#
_cell.length_a   1.000
_cell.length_b   1.000
_cell.length_c   1.000
_cell.angle_alpha   90.00
_cell.angle_beta   90.00
_cell.angle_gamma   90.00
#
_symmetry.space_group_name_H-M   'P 1'
#
loop_
_entity.id
_entity.type
_entity.pdbx_description
1 polymer ?
#
loop_
_entity_poly.entity_id
_entity_poly.type
_entity_poly.pdbx_seq_one_letter_code
_entity_poly.pdbx_strand_id
1 'polypeptide(L)'
;MKSYTKKTIGYVVGVVGVTALILICRSNGVNASNDWNAIQASSSNRASRLRTFCRNWRETEYAAKARDLLKETVDNDFKKLDLTSVTQVKNFIRDYPEIHPSVVIEAQYKALVEKNSYRAYHEFFVGTETSDKYHDIVGQLIDQLVASDIEAAEKAQDVKKLRQLAKLYSDWKVHSIIAEAKASAIQEIIDKKAAEEHLAAAKKEWDALCDSKDDGALALFANRYSDTEYAKMAKERAECLYDDFDFVKEKNTIEAYRKHITRNPHGQFVAAANKRIIDLEVEDVARGDHGKLSAPHRSFSGYGGYGTVAKIALKNSTSYTIDVMYSGKVQSYKRSIEPNGSTTLSVTPGSYKVVVQAKGSDVRPFYGENDLNAGEYSEEFYIRTTRNGIPISNQSPSSFPNLNFPKTTTPRRTYPYRRSTY
;
A
#
# COMPACT_ATOMS: atom_id res chain seq x y z
N MET A 1 -43.53 -10.27 75.98
CA MET A 1 -44.21 -9.46 76.99
C MET A 1 -44.56 -8.13 76.32
N LYS A 2 -45.71 -8.07 75.62
CA LYS A 2 -47.06 -7.80 76.05
C LYS A 2 -47.20 -6.40 76.70
N SER A 3 -47.64 -5.46 75.78
CA SER A 3 -48.99 -4.94 76.06
C SER A 3 -49.20 -4.22 77.39
N TYR A 4 -48.66 -3.03 77.53
CA TYR A 4 -49.20 -2.04 78.49
C TYR A 4 -48.89 -0.59 77.99
N THR A 5 -49.54 -0.12 76.95
CA THR A 5 -49.62 1.33 76.64
C THR A 5 -50.85 1.67 75.81
N LYS A 6 -51.99 0.99 76.06
CA LYS A 6 -53.24 1.30 75.30
C LYS A 6 -54.41 1.70 76.22
N LYS A 7 -54.19 2.08 77.48
CA LYS A 7 -55.28 2.46 78.35
C LYS A 7 -55.12 3.69 79.25
N THR A 8 -54.26 4.65 78.84
CA THR A 8 -54.17 5.91 79.61
C THR A 8 -54.29 7.16 78.78
N ILE A 9 -54.93 7.10 77.63
CA ILE A 9 -55.18 8.30 76.75
C ILE A 9 -56.71 8.53 76.61
N GLY A 10 -57.50 8.06 77.50
CA GLY A 10 -58.96 8.14 77.39
C GLY A 10 -59.71 9.19 78.26
N TYR A 11 -59.04 9.93 79.13
CA TYR A 11 -59.77 10.81 80.06
C TYR A 11 -59.06 12.19 80.38
N VAL A 12 -58.57 12.88 79.37
CA VAL A 12 -58.28 14.36 79.47
C VAL A 12 -58.73 15.03 78.18
N VAL A 13 -59.99 14.82 77.83
CA VAL A 13 -60.54 15.20 76.52
C VAL A 13 -61.67 16.23 76.69
N GLY A 14 -61.48 17.20 77.51
CA GLY A 14 -62.51 18.25 77.58
C GLY A 14 -61.99 19.66 77.46
N VAL A 15 -60.76 19.97 77.86
CA VAL A 15 -60.25 21.33 77.77
C VAL A 15 -58.80 21.31 77.32
N VAL A 16 -58.03 20.27 77.59
CA VAL A 16 -56.65 20.14 77.10
C VAL A 16 -56.63 19.76 75.62
N GLY A 17 -57.66 19.12 75.11
CA GLY A 17 -57.74 18.76 73.68
C GLY A 17 -57.85 19.92 72.70
N VAL A 18 -58.58 20.96 73.04
CA VAL A 18 -58.75 22.13 72.20
C VAL A 18 -57.49 23.03 72.18
N THR A 19 -56.84 23.19 73.33
CA THR A 19 -55.56 23.90 73.44
C THR A 19 -54.39 23.14 72.81
N ALA A 20 -54.38 21.83 72.92
CA ALA A 20 -53.39 20.98 72.26
C ALA A 20 -53.58 20.99 70.68
N LEU A 21 -54.85 20.91 70.23
CA LEU A 21 -55.15 21.11 68.79
C LEU A 21 -54.74 22.48 68.25
N ILE A 22 -54.99 23.56 68.98
CA ILE A 22 -54.58 24.91 68.61
C ILE A 22 -53.06 25.06 68.66
N LEU A 23 -52.36 24.48 69.60
CA LEU A 23 -50.92 24.46 69.70
C LEU A 23 -50.31 23.59 68.57
N ILE A 24 -50.90 22.46 68.25
CA ILE A 24 -50.46 21.59 67.15
C ILE A 24 -50.71 22.28 65.82
N CYS A 25 -51.88 22.95 65.62
CA CYS A 25 -52.12 23.71 64.40
C CYS A 25 -51.19 24.95 64.29
N ARG A 26 -50.87 25.62 65.40
CA ARG A 26 -49.92 26.74 65.43
C ARG A 26 -48.45 26.27 65.18
N SER A 27 -48.08 25.18 65.82
CA SER A 27 -46.74 24.60 65.58
C SER A 27 -46.59 24.11 64.15
N ASN A 28 -47.63 23.48 63.60
CA ASN A 28 -47.68 23.06 62.22
C ASN A 28 -47.58 24.24 61.26
N GLY A 29 -48.26 25.36 61.54
CA GLY A 29 -48.17 26.57 60.71
C GLY A 29 -46.79 27.22 60.73
N VAL A 30 -46.11 27.27 61.90
CA VAL A 30 -44.73 27.80 62.00
C VAL A 30 -43.74 26.87 61.28
N ASN A 31 -43.87 25.55 61.44
CA ASN A 31 -43.02 24.58 60.78
C ASN A 31 -43.23 24.61 59.23
N ALA A 32 -44.49 24.72 58.76
CA ALA A 32 -44.80 24.85 57.34
C ALA A 32 -44.17 26.13 56.75
N SER A 33 -44.18 27.27 57.46
CA SER A 33 -43.54 28.50 57.02
C SER A 33 -42.05 28.37 56.90
N ASN A 34 -41.40 27.75 57.87
CA ASN A 34 -39.95 27.51 57.83
C ASN A 34 -39.54 26.58 56.66
N ASP A 35 -40.23 25.47 56.46
CA ASP A 35 -40.02 24.56 55.34
C ASP A 35 -40.28 25.25 54.01
N TRP A 36 -41.29 26.09 53.91
CA TRP A 36 -41.58 26.89 52.72
C TRP A 36 -40.43 27.86 52.39
N ASN A 37 -39.95 28.60 53.36
CA ASN A 37 -38.83 29.51 53.17
C ASN A 37 -37.54 28.74 52.76
N ALA A 38 -37.30 27.54 53.33
CA ALA A 38 -36.16 26.70 52.94
C ALA A 38 -36.26 26.20 51.48
N ILE A 39 -37.50 25.94 50.98
CA ILE A 39 -37.70 25.55 49.58
C ILE A 39 -37.48 26.74 48.64
N GLN A 40 -37.95 27.93 49.02
CA GLN A 40 -37.75 29.14 48.23
C GLN A 40 -36.25 29.50 48.08
N ALA A 41 -35.47 29.32 49.14
CA ALA A 41 -34.05 29.59 49.18
C ALA A 41 -33.17 28.58 48.38
N SER A 42 -33.71 27.41 47.97
CA SER A 42 -32.95 26.37 47.30
C SER A 42 -33.50 26.03 45.93
N SER A 43 -32.59 26.04 44.91
CA SER A 43 -32.91 25.67 43.52
C SER A 43 -32.74 24.16 43.25
N SER A 44 -32.00 23.42 44.09
CA SER A 44 -31.73 21.99 43.84
C SER A 44 -32.93 21.12 44.19
N ASN A 45 -33.28 20.15 43.32
CA ASN A 45 -34.39 19.21 43.48
C ASN A 45 -35.69 19.83 43.86
N ARG A 46 -35.95 21.07 43.32
CA ARG A 46 -37.05 21.93 43.73
C ARG A 46 -38.42 21.25 43.58
N ALA A 47 -38.69 20.59 42.45
CA ALA A 47 -39.92 19.89 42.19
C ALA A 47 -40.21 18.74 43.23
N SER A 48 -39.21 17.92 43.51
CA SER A 48 -39.34 16.84 44.52
C SER A 48 -39.60 17.35 45.94
N ARG A 49 -38.95 18.45 46.31
CA ARG A 49 -39.16 19.12 47.61
C ARG A 49 -40.53 19.77 47.71
N LEU A 50 -41.02 20.38 46.64
CA LEU A 50 -42.37 20.96 46.56
C LEU A 50 -43.46 19.86 46.69
N ARG A 51 -43.27 18.71 46.04
CA ARG A 51 -44.19 17.56 46.19
C ARG A 51 -44.20 17.04 47.63
N THR A 52 -43.07 16.89 48.26
CA THR A 52 -42.95 16.45 49.64
C THR A 52 -43.63 17.46 50.55
N PHE A 53 -43.42 18.74 50.31
CA PHE A 53 -44.09 19.83 51.03
C PHE A 53 -45.61 19.78 50.87
N CYS A 54 -46.14 19.67 49.63
CA CYS A 54 -47.56 19.54 49.35
C CYS A 54 -48.21 18.33 50.03
N ARG A 55 -47.46 17.26 50.18
CA ARG A 55 -47.92 16.03 50.87
C ARG A 55 -47.98 16.22 52.39
N ASN A 56 -46.94 16.83 52.95
CA ASN A 56 -46.81 16.95 54.42
C ASN A 56 -47.68 18.08 54.99
N TRP A 57 -47.91 19.15 54.21
CA TRP A 57 -48.55 20.37 54.67
C TRP A 57 -49.86 20.68 53.91
N ARG A 58 -50.68 19.65 53.56
CA ARG A 58 -51.84 19.70 52.67
C ARG A 58 -52.85 20.78 53.04
N GLU A 59 -53.04 21.01 54.34
CA GLU A 59 -54.08 21.87 54.88
C GLU A 59 -53.57 23.31 55.18
N THR A 60 -52.41 23.65 54.75
CA THR A 60 -51.84 24.98 54.99
C THR A 60 -52.02 25.90 53.79
N GLU A 61 -52.07 27.19 54.02
CA GLU A 61 -52.10 28.21 52.95
C GLU A 61 -50.88 28.11 52.02
N TYR A 62 -49.78 27.61 52.56
CA TYR A 62 -48.56 27.42 51.79
C TYR A 62 -48.65 26.27 50.77
N ALA A 63 -49.57 25.32 50.98
CA ALA A 63 -49.76 24.20 50.07
C ALA A 63 -50.32 24.63 48.70
N ALA A 64 -51.16 25.65 48.66
CA ALA A 64 -51.65 26.23 47.41
C ALA A 64 -50.47 26.89 46.66
N LYS A 65 -49.72 27.79 47.34
CA LYS A 65 -48.52 28.43 46.80
C LYS A 65 -47.46 27.42 46.30
N ALA A 66 -47.30 26.34 47.02
CA ALA A 66 -46.35 25.26 46.65
C ALA A 66 -46.82 24.52 45.38
N ARG A 67 -48.13 24.28 45.19
CA ARG A 67 -48.69 23.68 43.97
C ARG A 67 -48.49 24.59 42.74
N ASP A 68 -48.77 25.89 42.89
CA ASP A 68 -48.56 26.85 41.79
C ASP A 68 -47.07 26.94 41.39
N LEU A 69 -46.19 27.01 42.41
CA LEU A 69 -44.74 27.00 42.17
C LEU A 69 -44.21 25.69 41.58
N LEU A 70 -44.81 24.55 41.98
CA LEU A 70 -44.48 23.22 41.39
C LEU A 70 -44.85 23.24 39.90
N LYS A 71 -46.07 23.69 39.57
CA LYS A 71 -46.50 23.81 38.15
C LYS A 71 -45.58 24.71 37.35
N GLU A 72 -45.27 25.90 37.88
CA GLU A 72 -44.34 26.82 37.23
C GLU A 72 -42.92 26.18 37.03
N THR A 73 -42.43 25.44 38.05
CA THR A 73 -41.15 24.76 37.97
C THR A 73 -41.18 23.68 36.88
N VAL A 74 -42.22 22.86 36.83
CA VAL A 74 -42.42 21.84 35.80
C VAL A 74 -42.49 22.44 34.40
N ASP A 75 -43.26 23.50 34.22
CA ASP A 75 -43.42 24.19 32.94
C ASP A 75 -42.07 24.80 32.45
N ASN A 76 -41.29 25.35 33.37
CA ASN A 76 -40.01 25.96 33.07
C ASN A 76 -38.96 24.87 32.73
N ASP A 77 -38.95 23.74 33.41
CA ASP A 77 -38.04 22.61 33.12
C ASP A 77 -38.47 21.92 31.84
N PHE A 78 -39.74 21.82 31.52
CA PHE A 78 -40.23 21.31 30.23
C PHE A 78 -39.76 22.18 29.04
N LYS A 79 -39.83 23.54 29.19
CA LYS A 79 -39.33 24.45 28.15
C LYS A 79 -37.83 24.33 27.87
N LYS A 80 -37.06 23.89 28.85
CA LYS A 80 -35.60 23.70 28.74
C LYS A 80 -35.20 22.30 28.26
N LEU A 81 -36.17 21.39 28.19
CA LEU A 81 -35.93 20.00 27.84
C LEU A 81 -35.49 19.86 26.38
N ASP A 82 -34.39 19.18 26.14
CA ASP A 82 -34.04 18.74 24.79
C ASP A 82 -34.98 17.59 24.39
N LEU A 83 -36.04 17.95 23.69
CA LEU A 83 -37.04 17.00 23.19
C LEU A 83 -36.52 16.05 22.14
N THR A 84 -35.31 16.27 21.59
CA THR A 84 -34.69 15.34 20.65
C THR A 84 -33.88 14.25 21.35
N SER A 85 -33.62 14.38 22.63
CA SER A 85 -32.90 13.40 23.46
C SER A 85 -33.86 12.45 24.17
N VAL A 86 -33.91 11.19 23.74
CA VAL A 86 -34.74 10.14 24.35
C VAL A 86 -34.46 9.97 25.84
N THR A 87 -33.18 10.01 26.21
CA THR A 87 -32.76 9.87 27.61
C THR A 87 -33.24 11.00 28.48
N GLN A 88 -33.17 12.27 28.01
CA GLN A 88 -33.64 13.41 28.75
C GLN A 88 -35.15 13.38 28.89
N VAL A 89 -35.88 13.01 27.82
CA VAL A 89 -37.35 12.87 27.83
C VAL A 89 -37.79 11.79 28.80
N LYS A 90 -37.16 10.63 28.78
CA LYS A 90 -37.45 9.53 29.76
C LYS A 90 -37.22 9.95 31.21
N ASN A 91 -36.11 10.63 31.46
CA ASN A 91 -35.81 11.15 32.80
C ASN A 91 -36.86 12.18 33.25
N PHE A 92 -37.22 13.07 32.31
CA PHE A 92 -38.25 14.06 32.58
C PHE A 92 -39.60 13.43 32.91
N ILE A 93 -40.07 12.45 32.13
CA ILE A 93 -41.31 11.73 32.41
C ILE A 93 -41.27 11.05 33.79
N ARG A 94 -40.14 10.41 34.15
CA ARG A 94 -39.93 9.80 35.46
C ARG A 94 -39.97 10.83 36.60
N ASP A 95 -39.30 11.96 36.37
CA ASP A 95 -39.08 12.97 37.39
C ASP A 95 -40.29 13.93 37.56
N TYR A 96 -41.18 14.01 36.56
CA TYR A 96 -42.34 14.91 36.52
C TYR A 96 -43.66 14.17 36.23
N PRO A 97 -44.17 13.35 37.18
CA PRO A 97 -45.43 12.60 37.00
C PRO A 97 -46.68 13.47 36.89
N GLU A 98 -46.55 14.79 37.09
CA GLU A 98 -47.65 15.76 36.94
C GLU A 98 -48.02 15.98 35.46
N ILE A 99 -47.11 15.74 34.53
CA ILE A 99 -47.41 15.81 33.10
C ILE A 99 -47.68 14.39 32.61
N HIS A 100 -48.77 14.21 31.90
CA HIS A 100 -49.06 12.92 31.31
C HIS A 100 -48.01 12.55 30.25
N PRO A 101 -47.44 11.38 30.26
CA PRO A 101 -46.37 10.94 29.36
C PRO A 101 -46.67 11.22 27.87
N SER A 102 -47.89 11.01 27.42
CA SER A 102 -48.31 11.22 26.03
C SER A 102 -48.12 12.68 25.55
N VAL A 103 -48.25 13.69 26.44
CA VAL A 103 -48.01 15.09 26.08
C VAL A 103 -46.53 15.34 25.78
N VAL A 104 -45.66 14.75 26.58
CA VAL A 104 -44.21 14.85 26.42
C VAL A 104 -43.74 14.12 25.15
N ILE A 105 -44.27 12.91 24.91
CA ILE A 105 -43.96 12.11 23.73
C ILE A 105 -44.49 12.81 22.45
N GLU A 106 -45.67 13.43 22.46
CA GLU A 106 -46.17 14.21 21.33
C GLU A 106 -45.29 15.42 21.02
N ALA A 107 -44.83 16.13 22.05
CA ALA A 107 -43.94 17.26 21.89
C ALA A 107 -42.56 16.76 21.35
N GLN A 108 -42.06 15.63 21.82
CA GLN A 108 -40.88 14.98 21.33
C GLN A 108 -41.00 14.63 19.85
N TYR A 109 -42.09 13.99 19.44
CA TYR A 109 -42.34 13.64 18.04
C TYR A 109 -42.32 14.90 17.14
N LYS A 110 -42.99 15.98 17.55
CA LYS A 110 -42.99 17.27 16.78
C LYS A 110 -41.56 17.81 16.62
N ALA A 111 -40.77 17.81 17.67
CA ALA A 111 -39.38 18.26 17.64
C ALA A 111 -38.49 17.37 16.74
N LEU A 112 -38.73 16.05 16.72
CA LEU A 112 -38.04 15.13 15.84
C LEU A 112 -38.38 15.38 14.38
N VAL A 113 -39.64 15.60 14.02
CA VAL A 113 -40.08 15.92 12.66
C VAL A 113 -39.46 17.21 12.19
N GLU A 114 -39.40 18.23 13.04
CA GLU A 114 -38.76 19.52 12.72
C GLU A 114 -37.25 19.35 12.49
N LYS A 115 -36.57 18.55 13.32
CA LYS A 115 -35.13 18.25 13.20
C LYS A 115 -34.79 17.40 11.97
N ASN A 116 -35.67 16.53 11.52
CA ASN A 116 -35.58 15.66 10.35
C ASN A 116 -34.22 14.95 10.23
N SER A 117 -33.80 14.27 11.27
CA SER A 117 -32.48 13.64 11.36
C SER A 117 -32.60 12.14 11.63
N TYR A 118 -31.95 11.31 10.80
CA TYR A 118 -31.89 9.86 10.98
C TYR A 118 -31.53 9.44 12.41
N ARG A 119 -30.45 10.02 12.95
CA ARG A 119 -29.98 9.68 14.29
C ARG A 119 -31.04 9.95 15.36
N ALA A 120 -31.72 11.11 15.28
CA ALA A 120 -32.75 11.48 16.24
C ALA A 120 -33.98 10.57 16.13
N TYR A 121 -34.40 10.24 14.90
CA TYR A 121 -35.47 9.28 14.67
C TYR A 121 -35.11 7.87 15.17
N HIS A 122 -33.90 7.40 14.87
CA HIS A 122 -33.43 6.08 15.28
C HIS A 122 -33.31 5.96 16.81
N GLU A 123 -32.79 6.96 17.50
CA GLU A 123 -32.75 6.99 18.97
C GLU A 123 -34.16 6.93 19.57
N PHE A 124 -35.14 7.62 18.99
CA PHE A 124 -36.53 7.53 19.40
C PHE A 124 -37.11 6.15 19.14
N PHE A 125 -36.93 5.60 17.94
CA PHE A 125 -37.48 4.29 17.54
C PHE A 125 -36.97 3.16 18.44
N VAL A 126 -35.67 3.12 18.71
CA VAL A 126 -35.06 2.12 19.61
C VAL A 126 -35.42 2.38 21.07
N GLY A 127 -35.63 3.63 21.43
CA GLY A 127 -35.89 4.05 22.80
C GLY A 127 -37.34 3.98 23.24
N THR A 128 -38.31 3.87 22.34
CA THR A 128 -39.73 3.78 22.64
C THR A 128 -40.26 2.37 22.55
N GLU A 129 -41.37 2.07 23.22
CA GLU A 129 -42.03 0.77 23.13
C GLU A 129 -42.81 0.70 21.79
N THR A 130 -42.93 -0.51 21.23
CA THR A 130 -43.70 -0.76 20.01
C THR A 130 -45.19 -0.43 20.13
N SER A 131 -45.69 -0.35 21.35
CA SER A 131 -47.07 0.09 21.67
C SER A 131 -47.23 1.60 21.59
N ASP A 132 -46.15 2.39 21.46
CA ASP A 132 -46.24 3.85 21.37
C ASP A 132 -46.85 4.25 20.03
N LYS A 133 -47.82 5.18 20.12
CA LYS A 133 -48.52 5.75 18.93
C LYS A 133 -47.59 6.22 17.81
N TYR A 134 -46.45 6.76 18.17
CA TYR A 134 -45.52 7.36 17.22
C TYR A 134 -44.38 6.42 16.77
N HIS A 135 -44.25 5.24 17.36
CA HIS A 135 -43.19 4.30 17.03
C HIS A 135 -43.22 3.95 15.54
N ASP A 136 -44.32 3.43 15.03
CA ASP A 136 -44.44 3.03 13.62
C ASP A 136 -44.34 4.20 12.66
N ILE A 137 -44.89 5.40 13.06
CA ILE A 137 -44.78 6.60 12.25
C ILE A 137 -43.35 7.04 12.09
N VAL A 138 -42.56 7.03 13.17
CA VAL A 138 -41.13 7.35 13.12
C VAL A 138 -40.34 6.31 12.30
N GLY A 139 -40.70 5.04 12.38
CA GLY A 139 -40.15 3.99 11.51
C GLY A 139 -40.35 4.31 10.03
N GLN A 140 -41.56 4.72 9.63
CA GLN A 140 -41.85 5.14 8.25
C GLN A 140 -41.05 6.41 7.84
N LEU A 141 -40.88 7.35 8.75
CA LEU A 141 -40.05 8.56 8.49
C LEU A 141 -38.58 8.18 8.28
N ILE A 142 -38.06 7.23 9.03
CA ILE A 142 -36.72 6.69 8.81
C ILE A 142 -36.61 6.08 7.41
N ASP A 143 -37.54 5.20 7.03
CA ASP A 143 -37.54 4.58 5.70
C ASP A 143 -37.56 5.62 4.58
N GLN A 144 -38.40 6.63 4.67
CA GLN A 144 -38.50 7.71 3.68
C GLN A 144 -37.21 8.53 3.57
N LEU A 145 -36.64 8.93 4.71
CA LEU A 145 -35.42 9.71 4.76
C LEU A 145 -34.23 8.94 4.16
N VAL A 146 -34.07 7.68 4.60
CA VAL A 146 -32.98 6.82 4.16
C VAL A 146 -33.10 6.49 2.68
N ALA A 147 -34.31 6.19 2.19
CA ALA A 147 -34.55 5.95 0.77
C ALA A 147 -34.23 7.18 -0.07
N SER A 148 -34.64 8.38 0.37
CA SER A 148 -34.36 9.65 -0.31
C SER A 148 -32.85 9.94 -0.38
N ASP A 149 -32.11 9.72 0.72
CA ASP A 149 -30.65 9.92 0.75
C ASP A 149 -29.91 8.98 -0.20
N ILE A 150 -30.32 7.70 -0.22
CA ILE A 150 -29.76 6.69 -1.12
C ILE A 150 -30.06 7.04 -2.58
N GLU A 151 -31.30 7.43 -2.89
CA GLU A 151 -31.70 7.81 -4.26
C GLU A 151 -30.93 9.06 -4.74
N ALA A 152 -30.75 10.05 -3.88
CA ALA A 152 -29.97 11.24 -4.20
C ALA A 152 -28.50 10.91 -4.50
N ALA A 153 -27.88 10.04 -3.70
CA ALA A 153 -26.50 9.61 -3.91
C ALA A 153 -26.34 8.71 -5.17
N GLU A 154 -27.34 7.88 -5.47
CA GLU A 154 -27.37 7.07 -6.70
C GLU A 154 -27.48 7.95 -7.96
N LYS A 155 -28.40 8.92 -7.96
CA LYS A 155 -28.53 9.87 -9.09
C LYS A 155 -27.25 10.68 -9.31
N ALA A 156 -26.52 10.99 -8.25
CA ALA A 156 -25.22 11.65 -8.33
C ALA A 156 -24.08 10.70 -8.71
N GLN A 157 -24.33 9.39 -8.82
CA GLN A 157 -23.32 8.34 -9.01
C GLN A 157 -22.18 8.41 -7.98
N ASP A 158 -22.49 8.86 -6.76
CA ASP A 158 -21.49 9.04 -5.68
C ASP A 158 -21.34 7.75 -4.87
N VAL A 159 -20.44 6.89 -5.35
CA VAL A 159 -20.08 5.60 -4.69
C VAL A 159 -19.62 5.81 -3.26
N LYS A 160 -18.83 6.86 -3.02
CA LYS A 160 -18.29 7.16 -1.69
C LYS A 160 -19.42 7.53 -0.71
N LYS A 161 -20.36 8.34 -1.16
CA LYS A 161 -21.52 8.74 -0.38
C LYS A 161 -22.43 7.54 -0.08
N LEU A 162 -22.71 6.69 -1.08
CA LEU A 162 -23.49 5.47 -0.88
C LEU A 162 -22.88 4.54 0.18
N ARG A 163 -21.55 4.32 0.15
CA ARG A 163 -20.87 3.53 1.19
C ARG A 163 -20.89 4.21 2.56
N GLN A 164 -20.85 5.52 2.63
CA GLN A 164 -21.03 6.25 3.89
C GLN A 164 -22.46 6.07 4.44
N LEU A 165 -23.48 6.14 3.58
CA LEU A 165 -24.87 5.90 3.94
C LEU A 165 -25.09 4.46 4.40
N ALA A 166 -24.50 3.46 3.73
CA ALA A 166 -24.55 2.07 4.15
C ALA A 166 -23.99 1.87 5.57
N LYS A 167 -22.92 2.55 5.92
CA LYS A 167 -22.38 2.54 7.29
C LYS A 167 -23.25 3.29 8.29
N LEU A 168 -23.76 4.46 7.90
CA LEU A 168 -24.60 5.28 8.76
C LEU A 168 -25.90 4.55 9.11
N TYR A 169 -26.46 3.80 8.15
CA TYR A 169 -27.71 3.06 8.29
C TYR A 169 -27.52 1.59 8.65
N SER A 170 -26.36 1.23 9.25
CA SER A 170 -26.03 -0.17 9.60
C SER A 170 -27.09 -0.86 10.45
N ASP A 171 -27.76 -0.10 11.32
CA ASP A 171 -28.84 -0.61 12.17
C ASP A 171 -30.15 -0.78 11.41
N TRP A 172 -30.31 -0.12 10.26
CA TRP A 172 -31.43 -0.22 9.31
C TRP A 172 -31.05 -1.16 8.15
N LYS A 173 -30.87 -2.43 8.46
CA LYS A 173 -30.18 -3.45 7.64
C LYS A 173 -30.58 -3.48 6.18
N VAL A 174 -31.88 -3.41 5.87
CA VAL A 174 -32.36 -3.49 4.47
C VAL A 174 -31.80 -2.35 3.63
N HIS A 175 -31.89 -1.13 4.12
CA HIS A 175 -31.41 0.07 3.41
C HIS A 175 -29.89 0.13 3.34
N SER A 176 -29.19 -0.32 4.38
CA SER A 176 -27.73 -0.48 4.37
C SER A 176 -27.27 -1.41 3.25
N ILE A 177 -27.94 -2.56 3.10
CA ILE A 177 -27.66 -3.53 2.01
C ILE A 177 -27.96 -2.93 0.65
N ILE A 178 -29.09 -2.22 0.50
CA ILE A 178 -29.45 -1.53 -0.74
C ILE A 178 -28.41 -0.50 -1.13
N ALA A 179 -27.95 0.33 -0.19
CA ALA A 179 -26.94 1.35 -0.44
C ALA A 179 -25.60 0.75 -0.88
N GLU A 180 -25.15 -0.34 -0.26
CA GLU A 180 -23.92 -1.03 -0.64
C GLU A 180 -24.05 -1.71 -2.00
N ALA A 181 -25.19 -2.35 -2.29
CA ALA A 181 -25.46 -2.96 -3.60
C ALA A 181 -25.42 -1.91 -4.73
N LYS A 182 -26.06 -0.75 -4.53
CA LYS A 182 -26.02 0.37 -5.48
C LYS A 182 -24.61 0.94 -5.66
N ALA A 183 -23.86 1.09 -4.57
CA ALA A 183 -22.46 1.52 -4.63
C ALA A 183 -21.61 0.56 -5.45
N SER A 184 -21.77 -0.74 -5.25
CA SER A 184 -21.05 -1.79 -5.97
C SER A 184 -21.40 -1.79 -7.45
N ALA A 185 -22.69 -1.67 -7.81
CA ALA A 185 -23.14 -1.64 -9.20
C ALA A 185 -22.59 -0.42 -9.96
N ILE A 186 -22.61 0.76 -9.35
CA ILE A 186 -22.05 1.99 -9.94
C ILE A 186 -20.53 1.85 -10.09
N GLN A 187 -19.84 1.31 -9.08
CA GLN A 187 -18.39 1.09 -9.15
C GLN A 187 -18.03 0.16 -10.31
N GLU A 188 -18.77 -0.94 -10.50
CA GLU A 188 -18.54 -1.87 -11.61
C GLU A 188 -18.69 -1.18 -12.98
N ILE A 189 -19.69 -0.30 -13.13
CA ILE A 189 -19.87 0.48 -14.37
C ILE A 189 -18.67 1.42 -14.59
N ILE A 190 -18.20 2.10 -13.55
CA ILE A 190 -17.05 3.01 -13.61
C ILE A 190 -15.79 2.23 -14.00
N ASP A 191 -15.53 1.10 -13.34
CA ASP A 191 -14.35 0.26 -13.58
C ASP A 191 -14.37 -0.32 -15.00
N LYS A 192 -15.51 -0.77 -15.47
CA LYS A 192 -15.69 -1.26 -16.85
C LYS A 192 -15.41 -0.17 -17.88
N LYS A 193 -15.95 1.04 -17.67
CA LYS A 193 -15.70 2.17 -18.55
C LYS A 193 -14.22 2.58 -18.57
N ALA A 194 -13.57 2.60 -17.40
CA ALA A 194 -12.13 2.87 -17.31
C ALA A 194 -11.29 1.82 -18.04
N ALA A 195 -11.67 0.54 -17.93
CA ALA A 195 -11.01 -0.55 -18.65
C ALA A 195 -11.19 -0.44 -20.18
N GLU A 196 -12.41 -0.07 -20.65
CA GLU A 196 -12.68 0.16 -22.07
C GLU A 196 -11.87 1.37 -22.60
N GLU A 197 -11.80 2.47 -21.86
CA GLU A 197 -11.01 3.65 -22.23
C GLU A 197 -9.51 3.32 -22.25
N HIS A 198 -9.02 2.54 -21.28
CA HIS A 198 -7.64 2.07 -21.23
C HIS A 198 -7.29 1.20 -22.44
N LEU A 199 -8.15 0.25 -22.78
CA LEU A 199 -7.97 -0.61 -23.95
C LEU A 199 -8.01 0.17 -25.26
N ALA A 200 -8.92 1.14 -25.40
CA ALA A 200 -8.99 2.02 -26.57
C ALA A 200 -7.74 2.89 -26.72
N ALA A 201 -7.20 3.41 -25.64
CA ALA A 201 -5.95 4.15 -25.62
C ALA A 201 -4.76 3.26 -26.05
N ALA A 202 -4.69 2.04 -25.50
CA ALA A 202 -3.67 1.05 -25.88
C ALA A 202 -3.74 0.74 -27.37
N LYS A 203 -4.94 0.49 -27.91
CA LYS A 203 -5.12 0.24 -29.34
C LYS A 203 -4.61 1.41 -30.20
N LYS A 204 -5.02 2.63 -29.88
CA LYS A 204 -4.62 3.82 -30.63
C LYS A 204 -3.10 4.03 -30.65
N GLU A 205 -2.44 3.82 -29.50
CA GLU A 205 -0.98 3.93 -29.41
C GLU A 205 -0.29 2.77 -30.13
N TRP A 206 -0.85 1.56 -30.07
CA TRP A 206 -0.37 0.39 -30.81
C TRP A 206 -0.45 0.59 -32.33
N ASP A 207 -1.57 1.06 -32.85
CA ASP A 207 -1.76 1.32 -34.28
C ASP A 207 -0.72 2.31 -34.84
N ALA A 208 -0.21 3.20 -34.00
CA ALA A 208 0.89 4.12 -34.37
C ALA A 208 2.29 3.49 -34.23
N LEU A 209 2.44 2.41 -33.45
CA LEU A 209 3.73 1.82 -33.07
C LEU A 209 4.01 0.47 -33.74
N CYS A 210 2.99 -0.22 -34.29
CA CYS A 210 3.09 -1.59 -34.79
C CYS A 210 4.16 -1.80 -35.87
N ASP A 211 4.45 -0.79 -36.69
CA ASP A 211 5.49 -0.82 -37.73
C ASP A 211 6.84 -0.26 -37.26
N SER A 212 6.95 0.16 -36.00
CA SER A 212 8.17 0.72 -35.47
C SER A 212 9.33 -0.29 -35.47
N LYS A 213 10.53 0.21 -35.77
CA LYS A 213 11.81 -0.50 -35.56
C LYS A 213 12.48 -0.10 -34.24
N ASP A 214 11.80 0.64 -33.37
CA ASP A 214 12.32 1.03 -32.05
C ASP A 214 11.86 0.00 -31.00
N ASP A 215 12.74 -0.94 -30.68
CA ASP A 215 12.50 -1.95 -29.65
C ASP A 215 12.34 -1.34 -28.25
N GLY A 216 12.97 -0.19 -27.98
CA GLY A 216 12.81 0.54 -26.72
C GLY A 216 11.40 1.14 -26.60
N ALA A 217 10.89 1.76 -27.66
CA ALA A 217 9.52 2.29 -27.69
C ALA A 217 8.48 1.17 -27.54
N LEU A 218 8.67 0.04 -28.23
CA LEU A 218 7.83 -1.15 -28.10
C LEU A 218 7.84 -1.72 -26.67
N ALA A 219 9.02 -1.77 -26.02
CA ALA A 219 9.14 -2.23 -24.65
C ALA A 219 8.47 -1.30 -23.64
N LEU A 220 8.59 0.03 -23.81
CA LEU A 220 7.91 1.02 -22.98
C LEU A 220 6.39 0.93 -23.11
N PHE A 221 5.88 0.76 -24.33
CA PHE A 221 4.47 0.53 -24.59
C PHE A 221 3.97 -0.75 -23.90
N ALA A 222 4.69 -1.87 -24.07
CA ALA A 222 4.34 -3.14 -23.46
C ALA A 222 4.33 -3.12 -21.92
N ASN A 223 5.16 -2.28 -21.31
CA ASN A 223 5.13 -2.08 -19.86
C ASN A 223 3.96 -1.21 -19.40
N ARG A 224 3.62 -0.15 -20.17
CA ARG A 224 2.51 0.76 -19.86
C ARG A 224 1.15 0.07 -19.91
N TYR A 225 0.95 -0.80 -20.91
CA TYR A 225 -0.31 -1.49 -21.18
C TYR A 225 -0.22 -3.00 -20.91
N SER A 226 0.52 -3.38 -19.87
CA SER A 226 0.93 -4.76 -19.58
C SER A 226 -0.23 -5.77 -19.41
N ASP A 227 -1.42 -5.27 -19.13
CA ASP A 227 -2.67 -6.02 -18.95
C ASP A 227 -3.49 -6.20 -20.25
N THR A 228 -2.99 -5.66 -21.38
CA THR A 228 -3.69 -5.74 -22.67
C THR A 228 -3.06 -6.74 -23.63
N GLU A 229 -3.84 -7.20 -24.61
CA GLU A 229 -3.33 -8.03 -25.71
C GLU A 229 -2.28 -7.29 -26.56
N TYR A 230 -2.40 -5.97 -26.69
CA TYR A 230 -1.46 -5.13 -27.45
C TYR A 230 -0.07 -5.11 -26.84
N ALA A 231 0.05 -5.24 -25.52
CA ALA A 231 1.36 -5.37 -24.86
C ALA A 231 2.06 -6.67 -25.26
N LYS A 232 1.32 -7.76 -25.42
CA LYS A 232 1.86 -9.02 -25.91
C LYS A 232 2.35 -8.87 -27.36
N MET A 233 1.53 -8.26 -28.23
CA MET A 233 1.89 -7.99 -29.61
C MET A 233 3.15 -7.12 -29.72
N ALA A 234 3.28 -6.10 -28.87
CA ALA A 234 4.45 -5.23 -28.83
C ALA A 234 5.73 -5.98 -28.40
N LYS A 235 5.64 -6.88 -27.43
CA LYS A 235 6.76 -7.75 -27.04
C LYS A 235 7.19 -8.68 -28.16
N GLU A 236 6.22 -9.33 -28.80
CA GLU A 236 6.46 -10.22 -29.94
C GLU A 236 7.10 -9.45 -31.10
N ARG A 237 6.59 -8.24 -31.40
CA ARG A 237 7.19 -7.36 -32.43
C ARG A 237 8.61 -6.95 -32.10
N ALA A 238 8.88 -6.52 -30.86
CA ALA A 238 10.20 -6.15 -30.40
C ALA A 238 11.20 -7.31 -30.53
N GLU A 239 10.78 -8.51 -30.19
CA GLU A 239 11.59 -9.72 -30.36
C GLU A 239 11.82 -10.04 -31.84
N CYS A 240 10.80 -9.95 -32.70
CA CYS A 240 10.95 -10.21 -34.13
C CYS A 240 11.91 -9.26 -34.85
N LEU A 241 12.18 -8.07 -34.31
CA LEU A 241 13.19 -7.17 -34.88
C LEU A 241 14.60 -7.80 -34.88
N TYR A 242 14.90 -8.69 -33.92
CA TYR A 242 16.18 -9.39 -33.84
C TYR A 242 16.32 -10.53 -34.84
N ASP A 243 15.27 -10.86 -35.62
CA ASP A 243 15.38 -11.78 -36.75
C ASP A 243 16.03 -11.10 -37.97
N ASP A 244 15.92 -9.75 -38.07
CA ASP A 244 16.58 -8.95 -39.08
C ASP A 244 18.04 -8.65 -38.68
N PHE A 245 18.97 -9.23 -39.43
CA PHE A 245 20.43 -9.04 -39.18
C PHE A 245 20.90 -7.61 -39.42
N ASP A 246 20.25 -6.86 -40.31
CA ASP A 246 20.62 -5.44 -40.58
C ASP A 246 20.21 -4.57 -39.36
N PHE A 247 19.06 -4.82 -38.76
CA PHE A 247 18.69 -4.20 -37.49
C PHE A 247 19.70 -4.49 -36.38
N VAL A 248 20.11 -5.78 -36.24
CA VAL A 248 21.11 -6.19 -35.24
C VAL A 248 22.47 -5.50 -35.47
N LYS A 249 22.90 -5.34 -36.73
CA LYS A 249 24.12 -4.61 -37.07
C LYS A 249 24.04 -3.11 -36.75
N GLU A 250 22.87 -2.53 -36.91
CA GLU A 250 22.64 -1.12 -36.55
C GLU A 250 22.74 -0.92 -35.04
N LYS A 251 22.13 -1.81 -34.25
CA LYS A 251 22.26 -1.81 -32.77
C LYS A 251 23.69 -2.04 -32.31
N ASN A 252 24.44 -2.89 -32.99
CA ASN A 252 25.86 -3.19 -32.80
C ASN A 252 26.25 -3.44 -31.34
N THR A 253 25.42 -4.21 -30.59
CA THR A 253 25.68 -4.60 -29.19
C THR A 253 25.81 -6.11 -29.05
N ILE A 254 26.60 -6.54 -28.07
CA ILE A 254 26.76 -7.98 -27.76
C ILE A 254 25.39 -8.64 -27.50
N GLU A 255 24.52 -7.94 -26.79
CA GLU A 255 23.18 -8.44 -26.48
C GLU A 255 22.31 -8.63 -27.73
N ALA A 256 22.31 -7.65 -28.64
CA ALA A 256 21.57 -7.75 -29.90
C ALA A 256 22.03 -8.96 -30.73
N TYR A 257 23.35 -9.15 -30.89
CA TYR A 257 23.87 -10.33 -31.59
C TYR A 257 23.53 -11.64 -30.89
N ARG A 258 23.57 -11.70 -29.56
CA ARG A 258 23.15 -12.89 -28.78
C ARG A 258 21.68 -13.21 -28.97
N LYS A 259 20.81 -12.21 -28.93
CA LYS A 259 19.37 -12.38 -29.21
C LYS A 259 19.15 -12.94 -30.61
N HIS A 260 19.82 -12.37 -31.62
CA HIS A 260 19.74 -12.89 -33.00
C HIS A 260 20.12 -14.38 -33.09
N ILE A 261 21.25 -14.77 -32.47
CA ILE A 261 21.71 -16.17 -32.48
C ILE A 261 20.71 -17.09 -31.77
N THR A 262 20.16 -16.66 -30.62
CA THR A 262 19.17 -17.46 -29.88
C THR A 262 17.91 -17.69 -30.69
N ARG A 263 17.46 -16.68 -31.44
CA ARG A 263 16.27 -16.78 -32.28
C ARG A 263 16.54 -17.55 -33.60
N ASN A 264 17.73 -17.44 -34.13
CA ASN A 264 18.13 -18.03 -35.41
C ASN A 264 19.39 -18.91 -35.27
N PRO A 265 19.37 -20.00 -34.47
CA PRO A 265 20.57 -20.76 -34.12
C PRO A 265 21.25 -21.43 -35.32
N HIS A 266 20.53 -21.65 -36.40
CA HIS A 266 21.03 -22.25 -37.66
C HIS A 266 21.05 -21.24 -38.81
N GLY A 267 20.88 -19.95 -38.51
CA GLY A 267 20.81 -18.88 -39.50
C GLY A 267 22.18 -18.64 -40.18
N GLN A 268 22.12 -18.20 -41.44
CA GLN A 268 23.36 -17.92 -42.25
C GLN A 268 24.27 -16.87 -41.60
N PHE A 269 23.74 -16.00 -40.71
CA PHE A 269 24.49 -14.90 -40.09
C PHE A 269 25.07 -15.26 -38.70
N VAL A 270 24.83 -16.48 -38.18
CA VAL A 270 25.33 -16.90 -36.85
C VAL A 270 26.86 -16.76 -36.74
N ALA A 271 27.59 -17.15 -37.79
CA ALA A 271 29.06 -17.01 -37.81
C ALA A 271 29.48 -15.54 -37.74
N ALA A 272 28.83 -14.68 -38.51
CA ALA A 272 29.11 -13.23 -38.52
C ALA A 272 28.74 -12.59 -37.17
N ALA A 273 27.61 -12.96 -36.57
CA ALA A 273 27.19 -12.51 -35.25
C ALA A 273 28.19 -12.90 -34.15
N ASN A 274 28.60 -14.18 -34.13
CA ASN A 274 29.61 -14.66 -33.17
C ASN A 274 30.97 -13.94 -33.35
N LYS A 275 31.39 -13.71 -34.60
CA LYS A 275 32.59 -12.93 -34.86
C LYS A 275 32.47 -11.54 -34.26
N ARG A 276 31.36 -10.83 -34.52
CA ARG A 276 31.16 -9.46 -34.02
C ARG A 276 31.08 -9.38 -32.51
N ILE A 277 30.48 -10.39 -31.84
CA ILE A 277 30.49 -10.49 -30.37
C ILE A 277 31.92 -10.50 -29.83
N ILE A 278 32.78 -11.35 -30.42
CA ILE A 278 34.19 -11.43 -30.01
C ILE A 278 34.89 -10.08 -30.27
N ASP A 279 34.66 -9.47 -31.41
CA ASP A 279 35.26 -8.17 -31.75
C ASP A 279 34.85 -7.10 -30.74
N LEU A 280 33.57 -7.04 -30.35
CA LEU A 280 33.06 -6.10 -29.36
C LEU A 280 33.65 -6.37 -27.97
N GLU A 281 33.74 -7.65 -27.54
CA GLU A 281 34.38 -8.02 -26.27
C GLU A 281 35.83 -7.56 -26.24
N VAL A 282 36.57 -7.74 -27.35
CA VAL A 282 37.98 -7.28 -27.50
C VAL A 282 38.06 -5.76 -27.52
N GLU A 283 37.19 -5.08 -28.26
CA GLU A 283 37.15 -3.62 -28.33
C GLU A 283 36.85 -2.99 -26.95
N ASP A 284 36.01 -3.61 -26.16
CA ASP A 284 35.66 -3.12 -24.83
C ASP A 284 36.85 -3.21 -23.85
N VAL A 285 37.59 -4.33 -23.86
CA VAL A 285 38.82 -4.48 -23.08
C VAL A 285 39.89 -3.50 -23.56
N ALA A 286 40.04 -3.34 -24.86
CA ALA A 286 41.05 -2.44 -25.43
C ALA A 286 40.82 -0.95 -25.05
N ARG A 287 39.56 -0.54 -24.80
CA ARG A 287 39.19 0.81 -24.32
C ARG A 287 39.30 0.97 -22.81
N GLY A 288 39.22 -0.17 -22.06
CA GLY A 288 39.24 -0.17 -20.62
C GLY A 288 40.65 -0.22 -20.01
N ASP A 289 40.69 -0.49 -18.69
CA ASP A 289 41.95 -0.72 -17.99
C ASP A 289 42.44 -2.15 -18.23
N HIS A 290 43.60 -2.30 -18.87
CA HIS A 290 44.18 -3.59 -19.20
C HIS A 290 45.70 -3.63 -19.01
N GLY A 291 46.23 -4.83 -18.78
CA GLY A 291 47.68 -5.12 -18.86
C GLY A 291 48.13 -5.29 -20.31
N LYS A 292 49.42 -5.20 -20.53
CA LYS A 292 50.00 -5.45 -21.85
C LYS A 292 50.27 -6.95 -22.05
N LEU A 293 49.73 -7.53 -23.11
CA LEU A 293 50.01 -8.88 -23.55
C LEU A 293 51.18 -8.88 -24.51
N SER A 294 52.14 -9.77 -24.31
CA SER A 294 53.25 -9.96 -25.24
C SER A 294 52.85 -10.90 -26.39
N ALA A 295 53.55 -10.81 -27.53
CA ALA A 295 53.32 -11.78 -28.61
C ALA A 295 53.66 -13.22 -28.20
N PRO A 296 52.94 -14.24 -28.70
CA PRO A 296 53.22 -15.63 -28.43
C PRO A 296 54.59 -16.01 -28.98
N HIS A 297 55.25 -16.94 -28.24
CA HIS A 297 56.56 -17.43 -28.66
C HIS A 297 56.42 -18.35 -29.88
N ARG A 298 57.15 -18.02 -30.96
CA ARG A 298 57.20 -18.86 -32.16
C ARG A 298 58.12 -20.03 -31.92
N SER A 299 57.61 -21.25 -32.04
CA SER A 299 58.40 -22.44 -31.98
C SER A 299 59.20 -22.61 -33.28
N PHE A 300 60.52 -22.74 -33.15
CA PHE A 300 61.41 -22.95 -34.32
C PHE A 300 61.40 -24.43 -34.65
N SER A 301 60.44 -24.91 -35.44
CA SER A 301 60.57 -26.21 -36.07
C SER A 301 61.40 -26.06 -37.32
N GLY A 302 62.59 -26.64 -37.31
CA GLY A 302 63.70 -26.45 -38.29
C GLY A 302 63.43 -26.85 -39.73
N TYR A 303 62.22 -27.05 -40.18
CA TYR A 303 61.83 -27.23 -41.57
C TYR A 303 60.62 -26.35 -41.85
N GLY A 304 60.81 -25.39 -42.75
CA GLY A 304 59.73 -24.50 -43.20
C GLY A 304 58.57 -25.30 -43.79
N GLY A 305 57.66 -25.73 -42.94
CA GLY A 305 56.41 -26.29 -43.38
C GLY A 305 55.57 -25.16 -44.03
N TYR A 306 55.20 -25.35 -45.28
CA TYR A 306 54.21 -24.51 -45.97
C TYR A 306 52.81 -24.71 -45.33
N GLY A 307 52.69 -24.34 -44.06
CA GLY A 307 51.43 -24.38 -43.35
C GLY A 307 50.57 -23.21 -43.82
N THR A 308 49.26 -23.44 -43.96
CA THR A 308 48.25 -22.41 -44.27
C THR A 308 47.64 -21.80 -43.03
N VAL A 309 48.04 -22.26 -41.83
CA VAL A 309 47.47 -21.87 -40.53
C VAL A 309 48.55 -21.57 -39.50
N ALA A 310 48.27 -20.70 -38.57
CA ALA A 310 49.02 -20.51 -37.35
C ALA A 310 48.41 -21.38 -36.24
N LYS A 311 49.17 -22.28 -35.64
CA LYS A 311 48.76 -23.13 -34.52
C LYS A 311 49.35 -22.58 -33.23
N ILE A 312 48.52 -22.26 -32.27
CA ILE A 312 48.93 -21.65 -31.02
C ILE A 312 48.60 -22.65 -29.87
N ALA A 313 49.62 -23.20 -29.25
CA ALA A 313 49.46 -24.00 -28.03
C ALA A 313 49.26 -23.02 -26.85
N LEU A 314 48.07 -23.02 -26.26
CA LEU A 314 47.70 -22.17 -25.14
C LEU A 314 47.66 -23.00 -23.86
N LYS A 315 48.37 -22.57 -22.82
CA LYS A 315 48.38 -23.18 -21.51
C LYS A 315 47.95 -22.22 -20.43
N ASN A 316 47.00 -22.63 -19.63
CA ASN A 316 46.55 -21.91 -18.48
C ASN A 316 47.17 -22.48 -17.20
N SER A 317 48.18 -21.84 -16.64
CA SER A 317 48.79 -22.16 -15.36
C SER A 317 48.27 -21.32 -14.21
N THR A 318 47.02 -20.84 -14.31
CA THR A 318 46.34 -20.09 -13.27
C THR A 318 45.29 -20.97 -12.55
N SER A 319 44.80 -20.50 -11.42
CA SER A 319 43.66 -21.11 -10.70
C SER A 319 42.26 -20.66 -11.22
N TYR A 320 42.21 -19.90 -12.29
CA TYR A 320 40.98 -19.38 -12.88
C TYR A 320 40.77 -19.99 -14.27
N THR A 321 39.50 -20.17 -14.65
CA THR A 321 39.15 -20.32 -16.07
C THR A 321 39.47 -19.04 -16.80
N ILE A 322 40.20 -19.06 -17.89
CA ILE A 322 40.52 -17.90 -18.71
C ILE A 322 39.85 -18.01 -20.07
N ASP A 323 39.34 -16.85 -20.57
CA ASP A 323 38.92 -16.67 -21.94
C ASP A 323 40.08 -16.03 -22.73
N VAL A 324 40.46 -16.66 -23.82
CA VAL A 324 41.45 -16.12 -24.78
C VAL A 324 40.71 -15.83 -26.06
N MET A 325 40.78 -14.56 -26.50
CA MET A 325 40.08 -14.05 -27.66
C MET A 325 41.03 -13.44 -28.66
N TYR A 326 40.90 -13.86 -29.92
CA TYR A 326 41.63 -13.32 -31.05
C TYR A 326 40.64 -12.63 -32.00
N SER A 327 40.66 -11.33 -32.10
CA SER A 327 39.84 -10.56 -33.03
C SER A 327 40.65 -10.18 -34.27
N GLY A 328 40.29 -10.76 -35.40
CA GLY A 328 40.96 -10.54 -36.68
C GLY A 328 40.01 -9.95 -37.74
N LYS A 329 40.61 -9.42 -38.80
CA LYS A 329 39.83 -8.80 -39.90
C LYS A 329 38.82 -9.76 -40.55
N VAL A 330 39.29 -11.01 -40.82
CA VAL A 330 38.45 -12.01 -41.51
C VAL A 330 37.67 -12.84 -40.53
N GLN A 331 38.30 -13.33 -39.47
CA GLN A 331 37.74 -14.25 -38.54
C GLN A 331 38.22 -13.96 -37.11
N SER A 332 37.35 -14.18 -36.13
CA SER A 332 37.66 -14.04 -34.71
C SER A 332 37.42 -15.31 -33.99
N TYR A 333 38.21 -15.56 -32.96
CA TYR A 333 38.25 -16.84 -32.23
C TYR A 333 38.16 -16.59 -30.73
N LYS A 334 37.47 -17.48 -30.02
CA LYS A 334 37.41 -17.50 -28.54
C LYS A 334 37.61 -18.91 -28.03
N ARG A 335 38.42 -19.06 -27.00
CA ARG A 335 38.60 -20.30 -26.27
C ARG A 335 38.60 -20.06 -24.78
N SER A 336 37.79 -20.83 -24.07
CA SER A 336 37.87 -20.93 -22.61
C SER A 336 38.81 -22.04 -22.23
N ILE A 337 39.73 -21.79 -21.30
CA ILE A 337 40.72 -22.76 -20.83
C ILE A 337 40.59 -22.88 -19.34
N GLU A 338 40.26 -24.09 -18.87
CA GLU A 338 40.09 -24.38 -17.45
C GLU A 338 41.42 -24.24 -16.68
N PRO A 339 41.36 -24.07 -15.34
CA PRO A 339 42.54 -24.00 -14.48
C PRO A 339 43.51 -25.16 -14.76
N ASN A 340 44.78 -24.83 -14.93
CA ASN A 340 45.87 -25.80 -15.28
C ASN A 340 45.65 -26.60 -16.59
N GLY A 341 44.67 -26.15 -17.40
CA GLY A 341 44.36 -26.76 -18.69
C GLY A 341 45.22 -26.26 -19.82
N SER A 342 45.13 -26.96 -20.96
CA SER A 342 45.77 -26.53 -22.20
C SER A 342 44.88 -26.81 -23.40
N THR A 343 45.06 -26.05 -24.47
CA THR A 343 44.34 -26.26 -25.74
C THR A 343 45.18 -25.73 -26.90
N THR A 344 44.87 -26.17 -28.11
CA THR A 344 45.46 -25.61 -29.32
C THR A 344 44.41 -24.85 -30.11
N LEU A 345 44.74 -23.63 -30.46
CA LEU A 345 43.93 -22.77 -31.33
C LEU A 345 44.61 -22.70 -32.71
N SER A 346 43.85 -23.02 -33.76
CA SER A 346 44.29 -22.84 -35.14
C SER A 346 43.61 -21.59 -35.73
N VAL A 347 44.42 -20.64 -36.18
CA VAL A 347 43.95 -19.38 -36.77
C VAL A 347 44.52 -19.17 -38.15
N THR A 348 43.83 -18.42 -39.02
CA THR A 348 44.41 -17.99 -40.29
C THR A 348 45.53 -17.01 -40.04
N PRO A 349 46.63 -17.01 -40.83
CA PRO A 349 47.65 -15.96 -40.73
C PRO A 349 47.08 -14.57 -40.89
N GLY A 350 47.53 -13.62 -40.06
CA GLY A 350 47.05 -12.24 -40.09
C GLY A 350 47.34 -11.49 -38.80
N SER A 351 46.86 -10.23 -38.78
CA SER A 351 46.94 -9.37 -37.59
C SER A 351 45.72 -9.57 -36.70
N TYR A 352 45.96 -9.76 -35.43
CA TYR A 352 44.96 -9.98 -34.42
C TYR A 352 45.12 -9.06 -33.22
N LYS A 353 43.99 -8.52 -32.75
CA LYS A 353 43.88 -7.99 -31.39
C LYS A 353 43.54 -9.13 -30.44
N VAL A 354 44.35 -9.28 -29.41
CA VAL A 354 44.25 -10.42 -28.51
C VAL A 354 43.93 -9.98 -27.10
N VAL A 355 42.94 -10.61 -26.50
CA VAL A 355 42.55 -10.42 -25.10
C VAL A 355 42.62 -11.72 -24.33
N VAL A 356 43.14 -11.64 -23.12
CA VAL A 356 43.09 -12.70 -22.13
C VAL A 356 42.42 -12.19 -20.86
N GLN A 357 41.36 -12.86 -20.45
CA GLN A 357 40.56 -12.46 -19.29
C GLN A 357 40.24 -13.66 -18.41
N ALA A 358 40.45 -13.51 -17.09
CA ALA A 358 40.04 -14.51 -16.11
C ALA A 358 38.53 -14.34 -15.77
N LYS A 359 37.79 -15.44 -15.80
CA LYS A 359 36.37 -15.46 -15.50
C LYS A 359 36.11 -15.28 -14.00
N GLY A 360 35.12 -14.40 -13.65
CA GLY A 360 34.62 -14.25 -12.28
C GLY A 360 35.68 -13.80 -11.27
N SER A 361 36.73 -13.11 -11.71
CA SER A 361 37.83 -12.65 -10.86
C SER A 361 38.07 -11.15 -11.00
N ASP A 362 38.68 -10.55 -9.97
CA ASP A 362 39.15 -9.15 -9.98
C ASP A 362 40.50 -9.02 -10.73
N VAL A 363 40.89 -10.05 -11.47
CA VAL A 363 42.14 -10.05 -12.26
C VAL A 363 41.94 -9.15 -13.47
N ARG A 364 42.80 -8.16 -13.59
CA ARG A 364 42.83 -7.21 -14.73
C ARG A 364 43.03 -7.99 -16.04
N PRO A 365 42.24 -7.72 -17.11
CA PRO A 365 42.41 -8.34 -18.40
C PRO A 365 43.73 -7.87 -19.06
N PHE A 366 44.22 -8.62 -20.01
CA PHE A 366 45.41 -8.31 -20.79
C PHE A 366 45.04 -8.16 -22.26
N TYR A 367 45.62 -7.14 -22.90
CA TYR A 367 45.42 -6.81 -24.31
C TYR A 367 46.76 -6.73 -25.03
N GLY A 368 46.81 -7.21 -26.26
CA GLY A 368 47.96 -7.08 -27.16
C GLY A 368 47.56 -7.18 -28.61
N GLU A 369 48.48 -6.80 -29.48
CA GLU A 369 48.32 -6.89 -30.95
C GLU A 369 49.42 -7.82 -31.46
N ASN A 370 49.02 -8.81 -32.25
CA ASN A 370 49.93 -9.88 -32.72
C ASN A 370 49.77 -10.09 -34.23
N ASP A 371 50.91 -10.11 -34.95
CA ASP A 371 50.97 -10.53 -36.33
C ASP A 371 51.40 -11.99 -36.39
N LEU A 372 50.51 -12.88 -36.80
CA LEU A 372 50.71 -14.29 -36.86
C LEU A 372 50.94 -14.76 -38.31
N ASN A 373 52.09 -15.26 -38.61
CA ASN A 373 52.37 -15.99 -39.85
C ASN A 373 52.01 -17.48 -39.67
N ALA A 374 51.96 -18.20 -40.79
CA ALA A 374 51.84 -19.68 -40.69
C ALA A 374 53.01 -20.27 -39.88
N GLY A 375 52.69 -21.19 -38.96
CA GLY A 375 53.68 -21.76 -38.07
C GLY A 375 53.09 -22.19 -36.72
N GLU A 376 53.98 -22.63 -35.85
CA GLU A 376 53.62 -23.08 -34.50
C GLU A 376 54.06 -22.04 -33.47
N TYR A 377 53.17 -21.79 -32.53
CA TYR A 377 53.35 -20.82 -31.45
C TYR A 377 52.96 -21.46 -30.13
N SER A 378 53.51 -20.93 -29.04
CA SER A 378 53.13 -21.30 -27.69
C SER A 378 52.97 -20.08 -26.81
N GLU A 379 51.99 -20.13 -25.91
CA GLU A 379 51.74 -19.08 -24.94
C GLU A 379 51.26 -19.72 -23.62
N GLU A 380 51.84 -19.29 -22.51
CA GLU A 380 51.49 -19.76 -21.19
C GLU A 380 51.04 -18.58 -20.30
N PHE A 381 49.89 -18.72 -19.71
CA PHE A 381 49.29 -17.73 -18.82
C PHE A 381 49.43 -18.15 -17.38
N TYR A 382 50.00 -17.28 -16.53
CA TYR A 382 50.18 -17.54 -15.11
C TYR A 382 50.04 -16.23 -14.31
N ILE A 383 49.65 -16.37 -13.03
CA ILE A 383 49.56 -15.24 -12.09
C ILE A 383 50.86 -15.22 -11.28
N ARG A 384 51.58 -14.10 -11.36
CA ARG A 384 52.71 -13.85 -10.49
C ARG A 384 52.29 -13.03 -9.29
N THR A 385 52.40 -13.57 -8.08
CA THR A 385 52.19 -12.85 -6.85
C THR A 385 53.46 -12.09 -6.47
N THR A 386 53.38 -10.78 -6.31
CA THR A 386 54.49 -9.98 -5.78
C THR A 386 54.15 -9.52 -4.35
N ARG A 387 55.13 -9.62 -3.44
CA ARG A 387 55.03 -9.07 -2.09
C ARG A 387 56.01 -7.90 -2.00
N ASN A 388 55.52 -6.68 -1.70
CA ASN A 388 56.32 -5.46 -1.66
C ASN A 388 57.18 -5.20 -2.94
N GLY A 389 56.61 -5.49 -4.11
CA GLY A 389 57.29 -5.27 -5.40
C GLY A 389 58.39 -6.30 -5.76
N ILE A 390 58.65 -7.28 -4.90
CA ILE A 390 59.63 -8.34 -5.16
C ILE A 390 58.89 -9.64 -5.54
N PRO A 391 59.18 -10.25 -6.70
CA PRO A 391 58.61 -11.54 -7.10
C PRO A 391 58.96 -12.65 -6.12
N ILE A 392 57.96 -13.36 -5.61
CA ILE A 392 58.20 -14.60 -4.83
C ILE A 392 58.31 -15.73 -5.84
N SER A 393 59.57 -16.17 -6.14
CA SER A 393 59.82 -17.27 -7.04
C SER A 393 60.31 -18.49 -6.23
N ASN A 394 59.54 -19.57 -6.27
CA ASN A 394 59.98 -20.88 -5.79
C ASN A 394 60.34 -21.86 -6.91
N GLN A 395 60.48 -21.44 -8.14
CA GLN A 395 61.01 -22.29 -9.22
C GLN A 395 61.66 -21.42 -10.32
N SER A 396 62.76 -21.93 -10.87
CA SER A 396 63.46 -21.32 -11.99
C SER A 396 62.58 -21.21 -13.24
N PRO A 397 62.55 -20.06 -13.91
CA PRO A 397 61.67 -19.87 -15.05
C PRO A 397 62.24 -20.65 -16.26
N SER A 398 61.42 -21.53 -16.80
CA SER A 398 61.57 -21.87 -18.22
C SER A 398 61.25 -20.58 -19.01
N SER A 399 61.97 -20.34 -20.10
CA SER A 399 62.09 -19.11 -20.89
C SER A 399 60.83 -18.57 -21.57
N PHE A 400 59.72 -18.40 -20.83
CA PHE A 400 58.47 -17.86 -21.35
C PHE A 400 58.17 -16.46 -20.81
N PRO A 401 57.57 -15.55 -21.59
CA PRO A 401 57.29 -14.21 -21.16
C PRO A 401 56.27 -14.13 -20.03
N ASN A 402 56.64 -13.37 -18.97
CA ASN A 402 55.88 -13.23 -17.74
C ASN A 402 54.69 -12.30 -17.90
N LEU A 403 53.48 -12.79 -17.65
CA LEU A 403 52.32 -11.97 -17.43
C LEU A 403 52.27 -11.56 -15.94
N ASN A 404 52.66 -10.30 -15.64
CA ASN A 404 52.51 -9.76 -14.30
C ASN A 404 51.09 -9.25 -14.10
N PHE A 405 50.35 -9.90 -13.23
CA PHE A 405 48.99 -9.45 -12.79
C PHE A 405 49.15 -8.66 -11.47
N PRO A 406 49.11 -7.33 -11.48
CA PRO A 406 49.08 -6.59 -10.23
C PRO A 406 47.72 -6.85 -9.57
N LYS A 407 47.70 -7.26 -8.29
CA LYS A 407 46.49 -7.19 -7.48
C LYS A 407 46.16 -5.73 -7.29
N THR A 408 45.11 -5.26 -7.91
CA THR A 408 44.56 -3.93 -7.61
C THR A 408 43.94 -3.99 -6.22
N THR A 409 44.63 -3.44 -5.23
CA THR A 409 44.00 -3.01 -3.98
C THR A 409 43.29 -1.70 -4.24
N THR A 410 42.09 -1.77 -4.79
CA THR A 410 41.20 -0.61 -4.78
C THR A 410 40.53 -0.56 -3.41
N PRO A 411 40.58 0.56 -2.69
CA PRO A 411 39.81 0.69 -1.46
C PRO A 411 38.33 0.60 -1.78
N ARG A 412 37.65 -0.31 -1.08
CA ARG A 412 36.20 -0.53 -1.12
C ARG A 412 35.51 0.81 -0.84
N ARG A 413 35.06 1.54 -1.86
CA ARG A 413 34.10 2.62 -1.70
C ARG A 413 32.75 1.99 -1.35
N THR A 414 32.43 2.00 -0.06
CA THR A 414 31.06 1.75 0.43
C THR A 414 30.17 2.89 -0.02
N TYR A 415 29.34 2.69 -1.03
CA TYR A 415 28.22 3.55 -1.30
C TYR A 415 27.08 3.23 -0.33
N PRO A 416 26.49 4.21 0.36
CA PRO A 416 25.34 3.98 1.21
C PRO A 416 24.13 3.63 0.32
N TYR A 417 23.55 2.47 0.58
CA TYR A 417 22.31 2.00 -0.01
C TYR A 417 21.17 2.95 0.43
N ARG A 418 20.69 3.82 -0.45
CA ARG A 418 19.45 4.56 -0.24
C ARG A 418 18.29 3.61 -0.50
N ARG A 419 17.62 3.16 0.57
CA ARG A 419 16.28 2.58 0.49
C ARG A 419 15.33 3.64 -0.03
N SER A 420 14.80 3.43 -1.22
CA SER A 420 13.62 4.13 -1.72
C SER A 420 12.39 3.35 -1.22
N THR A 421 11.68 3.93 -0.28
CA THR A 421 10.28 3.59 0.04
C THR A 421 9.39 4.27 -1.00
N TYR A 422 8.71 3.49 -1.77
CA TYR A 422 7.36 3.75 -2.27
C TYR A 422 6.68 2.40 -2.49
#